data_06cada5b2fd46133442ca993d5b2ecd4
#
_entry.id   06cada5b2fd46133442ca993d5b2ecd4
#
_cell.length_a   1.000
_cell.length_b   1.000
_cell.length_c   1.000
_cell.angle_alpha   90.00
_cell.angle_beta   90.00
_cell.angle_gamma   90.00
#
_symmetry.space_group_name_H-M   'P 1'
#
loop_
_entity.id
_entity.type
_entity.pdbx_description
1 polymer ?
#
loop_
_entity_poly.entity_id
_entity_poly.type
_entity_poly.pdbx_seq_one_letter_code
_entity_poly.pdbx_strand_id
1 'polypeptide(L)'
;MKKRIWELDAFRGLCLLGMVLIHLIYDLTELYGFVSWNLPAWFVDFQEWAGSLFLILSGLCATLGSRPVRRGLTVLAGGIVCFLVTWAMAAFGLADRGVIIYFGVLHCLGICMLLWPLFEKWDWKALLGLGLVLAALGVWLRYSVRVDFPWLIPLGFLTPTFASSDYFPLLPHLGFFLMGGALGKTAYRDRKSRFPKCTGEEPVLGFLCLCGRNSLWIYLLHQPVLSGILWILDFLVKR
;
A
#
# COMPACT_ATOMS: atom_id res chain seq x y z
N MET A 1 27.87 3.25 8.15
CA MET A 1 26.48 3.29 7.64
C MET A 1 26.28 2.12 6.70
N LYS A 2 25.22 1.29 6.86
CA LYS A 2 24.91 0.22 5.86
C LYS A 2 24.57 0.87 4.53
N LYS A 3 25.25 0.47 3.46
CA LYS A 3 25.00 0.98 2.10
C LYS A 3 23.55 0.62 1.72
N ARG A 4 22.75 1.58 1.31
CA ARG A 4 21.37 1.36 0.87
C ARG A 4 21.36 0.61 -0.46
N ILE A 5 20.33 -0.19 -0.70
CA ILE A 5 20.12 -0.92 -1.95
C ILE A 5 19.19 -0.06 -2.79
N TRP A 6 19.76 0.67 -3.75
CA TRP A 6 19.11 1.73 -4.51
C TRP A 6 17.92 1.21 -5.33
N GLU A 7 18.03 0.00 -5.91
CA GLU A 7 16.95 -0.58 -6.71
C GLU A 7 15.67 -0.82 -5.90
N LEU A 8 15.78 -1.12 -4.61
CA LEU A 8 14.62 -1.28 -3.73
C LEU A 8 13.97 0.07 -3.38
N ASP A 9 14.79 1.10 -3.19
CA ASP A 9 14.28 2.47 -2.99
C ASP A 9 13.62 2.97 -4.28
N ALA A 10 14.24 2.76 -5.46
CA ALA A 10 13.69 3.16 -6.75
C ALA A 10 12.37 2.43 -7.08
N PHE A 11 12.32 1.11 -6.86
CA PHE A 11 11.09 0.33 -7.09
C PHE A 11 9.96 0.77 -6.16
N ARG A 12 10.28 1.07 -4.89
CA ARG A 12 9.30 1.63 -3.96
C ARG A 12 8.77 2.99 -4.43
N GLY A 13 9.65 3.86 -4.95
CA GLY A 13 9.27 5.13 -5.55
C GLY A 13 8.37 4.96 -6.77
N LEU A 14 8.68 3.99 -7.63
CA LEU A 14 7.87 3.67 -8.81
C LEU A 14 6.46 3.21 -8.40
N CYS A 15 6.34 2.26 -7.46
CA CYS A 15 5.04 1.81 -6.93
C CYS A 15 4.24 2.97 -6.35
N LEU A 16 4.91 3.87 -5.63
CA LEU A 16 4.27 5.03 -5.01
C LEU A 16 3.76 6.03 -6.04
N LEU A 17 4.56 6.35 -7.07
CA LEU A 17 4.13 7.23 -8.16
C LEU A 17 3.00 6.61 -8.98
N GLY A 18 3.03 5.29 -9.19
CA GLY A 18 1.92 4.56 -9.79
C GLY A 18 0.62 4.70 -8.98
N MET A 19 0.70 4.58 -7.65
CA MET A 19 -0.43 4.80 -6.75
C MET A 19 -0.96 6.24 -6.86
N VAL A 20 -0.09 7.25 -6.83
CA VAL A 20 -0.49 8.66 -7.00
C VAL A 20 -1.18 8.90 -8.34
N LEU A 21 -0.68 8.28 -9.41
CA LEU A 21 -1.29 8.37 -10.75
C LEU A 21 -2.67 7.73 -10.79
N ILE A 22 -2.84 6.55 -10.17
CA ILE A 22 -4.14 5.87 -10.07
C ILE A 22 -5.16 6.76 -9.35
N HIS A 23 -4.78 7.35 -8.21
CA HIS A 23 -5.66 8.26 -7.47
C HIS A 23 -6.00 9.52 -8.27
N LEU A 24 -5.02 10.09 -8.98
CA LEU A 24 -5.27 11.23 -9.86
C LEU A 24 -6.30 10.89 -10.97
N ILE A 25 -6.15 9.72 -11.60
CA ILE A 25 -7.11 9.25 -12.62
C ILE A 25 -8.49 9.10 -12.00
N TYR A 26 -8.61 8.46 -10.84
CA TYR A 26 -9.87 8.31 -10.11
C TYR A 26 -10.51 9.68 -9.78
N ASP A 27 -9.73 10.60 -9.24
CA ASP A 27 -10.22 11.93 -8.90
C ASP A 27 -10.72 12.70 -10.13
N LEU A 28 -10.00 12.62 -11.26
CA LEU A 28 -10.37 13.29 -12.51
C LEU A 28 -11.63 12.70 -13.16
N THR A 29 -11.83 11.36 -13.07
CA THR A 29 -12.94 10.67 -13.72
C THR A 29 -14.17 10.59 -12.83
N GLU A 30 -14.00 10.10 -11.59
CA GLU A 30 -15.12 9.73 -10.71
C GLU A 30 -15.49 10.86 -9.73
N LEU A 31 -14.48 11.56 -9.15
CA LEU A 31 -14.76 12.51 -8.09
C LEU A 31 -15.16 13.90 -8.65
N TYR A 32 -14.43 14.40 -9.66
CA TYR A 32 -14.66 15.72 -10.25
C TYR A 32 -15.33 15.67 -11.63
N GLY A 33 -15.30 14.52 -12.32
CA GLY A 33 -15.92 14.34 -13.63
C GLY A 33 -15.32 15.25 -14.73
N PHE A 34 -14.05 15.68 -14.60
CA PHE A 34 -13.39 16.50 -15.59
C PHE A 34 -13.13 15.77 -16.91
N VAL A 35 -13.01 14.44 -16.82
CA VAL A 35 -12.72 13.57 -17.96
C VAL A 35 -13.62 12.34 -17.87
N SER A 36 -14.27 12.00 -18.97
CA SER A 36 -15.04 10.76 -19.09
C SER A 36 -14.22 9.68 -19.82
N TRP A 37 -13.38 8.96 -19.09
CA TRP A 37 -12.60 7.84 -19.63
C TRP A 37 -13.27 6.52 -19.29
N ASN A 38 -13.55 5.73 -20.32
CA ASN A 38 -13.92 4.34 -20.11
C ASN A 38 -12.65 3.52 -19.85
N LEU A 39 -12.30 3.37 -18.58
CA LEU A 39 -11.13 2.57 -18.19
C LEU A 39 -11.36 1.10 -18.54
N PRO A 40 -10.41 0.43 -19.19
CA PRO A 40 -10.54 -0.98 -19.54
C PRO A 40 -10.57 -1.86 -18.28
N ALA A 41 -11.31 -2.98 -18.32
CA ALA A 41 -11.47 -3.87 -17.18
C ALA A 41 -10.13 -4.32 -16.56
N TRP A 42 -9.14 -4.65 -17.40
CA TRP A 42 -7.81 -5.03 -16.90
C TRP A 42 -7.13 -3.95 -16.04
N PHE A 43 -7.42 -2.66 -16.31
CA PHE A 43 -6.87 -1.57 -15.51
C PHE A 43 -7.52 -1.51 -14.13
N VAL A 44 -8.82 -1.75 -14.05
CA VAL A 44 -9.58 -1.84 -12.79
C VAL A 44 -9.03 -2.99 -11.94
N ASP A 45 -8.85 -4.17 -12.55
CA ASP A 45 -8.27 -5.35 -11.88
C ASP A 45 -6.82 -5.06 -11.41
N PHE A 46 -6.00 -4.43 -12.27
CA PHE A 46 -4.64 -4.03 -11.92
C PHE A 46 -4.62 -3.07 -10.73
N GLN A 47 -5.49 -2.06 -10.72
CA GLN A 47 -5.61 -1.08 -9.65
C GLN A 47 -5.91 -1.76 -8.31
N GLU A 48 -6.81 -2.75 -8.30
CA GLU A 48 -7.17 -3.50 -7.11
C GLU A 48 -5.97 -4.24 -6.49
N TRP A 49 -5.08 -4.78 -7.33
CA TRP A 49 -3.96 -5.60 -6.89
C TRP A 49 -2.60 -4.89 -6.84
N ALA A 50 -2.50 -3.68 -7.40
CA ALA A 50 -1.23 -2.94 -7.48
C ALA A 50 -0.57 -2.71 -6.11
N GLY A 51 -1.36 -2.46 -5.07
CA GLY A 51 -0.87 -2.31 -3.71
C GLY A 51 -0.19 -3.56 -3.15
N SER A 52 -0.52 -4.76 -3.65
CA SER A 52 0.12 -6.02 -3.24
C SER A 52 1.61 -6.06 -3.57
N LEU A 53 2.04 -5.42 -4.67
CA LEU A 53 3.47 -5.27 -5.00
C LEU A 53 4.22 -4.49 -3.93
N PHE A 54 3.59 -3.46 -3.38
CA PHE A 54 4.16 -2.67 -2.29
C PHE A 54 4.31 -3.49 -0.99
N LEU A 55 3.35 -4.40 -0.71
CA LEU A 55 3.43 -5.31 0.43
C LEU A 55 4.57 -6.33 0.24
N ILE A 56 4.71 -6.93 -0.95
CA ILE A 56 5.82 -7.85 -1.28
C ILE A 56 7.16 -7.12 -1.09
N LEU A 57 7.31 -5.93 -1.66
CA LEU A 57 8.53 -5.14 -1.52
C LEU A 57 8.83 -4.78 -0.06
N SER A 58 7.80 -4.49 0.72
CA SER A 58 7.94 -4.16 2.14
C SER A 58 8.37 -5.35 2.97
N GLY A 59 7.84 -6.54 2.69
CA GLY A 59 8.27 -7.81 3.28
C GLY A 59 9.73 -8.14 2.95
N LEU A 60 10.15 -7.93 1.69
CA LEU A 60 11.55 -8.05 1.28
C LEU A 60 12.43 -7.09 2.09
N CYS A 61 12.05 -5.83 2.20
CA CYS A 61 12.80 -4.82 2.94
C CYS A 61 12.81 -5.08 4.45
N ALA A 62 11.82 -5.80 5.00
CA ALA A 62 11.81 -6.18 6.40
C ALA A 62 12.99 -7.10 6.77
N THR A 63 13.44 -7.96 5.85
CA THR A 63 14.61 -8.83 6.05
C THR A 63 15.93 -8.05 6.13
N LEU A 64 16.00 -6.88 5.50
CA LEU A 64 17.20 -6.05 5.38
C LEU A 64 17.29 -4.99 6.47
N GLY A 65 16.12 -4.56 6.96
CA GLY A 65 15.97 -3.49 7.94
C GLY A 65 16.29 -3.90 9.37
N SER A 66 16.45 -2.90 10.22
CA SER A 66 16.48 -3.04 11.66
C SER A 66 15.25 -2.37 12.27
N ARG A 67 14.83 -2.82 13.47
CA ARG A 67 13.72 -2.24 14.25
C ARG A 67 12.36 -2.28 13.51
N PRO A 68 11.91 -3.47 13.05
CA PRO A 68 10.65 -3.60 12.32
C PRO A 68 9.45 -3.10 13.15
N VAL A 69 9.42 -3.39 14.45
CA VAL A 69 8.35 -2.97 15.37
C VAL A 69 8.22 -1.44 15.40
N ARG A 70 9.30 -0.69 15.61
CA ARG A 70 9.26 0.77 15.64
C ARG A 70 8.74 1.35 14.32
N ARG A 71 9.20 0.80 13.20
CA ARG A 71 8.73 1.20 11.87
C ARG A 71 7.26 0.85 11.67
N GLY A 72 6.85 -0.34 12.09
CA GLY A 72 5.45 -0.79 12.05
C GLY A 72 4.52 0.14 12.84
N LEU A 73 4.91 0.53 14.05
CA LEU A 73 4.16 1.50 14.85
C LEU A 73 4.04 2.87 14.17
N THR A 74 5.12 3.37 13.56
CA THR A 74 5.07 4.64 12.82
C THR A 74 4.13 4.58 11.62
N VAL A 75 4.16 3.48 10.86
CA VAL A 75 3.30 3.28 9.70
C VAL A 75 1.85 3.11 10.13
N LEU A 76 1.59 2.34 11.20
CA LEU A 76 0.26 2.14 11.76
C LEU A 76 -0.33 3.46 12.28
N ALA A 77 0.49 4.29 12.95
CA ALA A 77 0.07 5.63 13.38
C ALA A 77 -0.36 6.49 12.17
N GLY A 78 0.37 6.42 11.04
CA GLY A 78 -0.05 7.05 9.79
C GLY A 78 -1.41 6.54 9.30
N GLY A 79 -1.66 5.23 9.38
CA GLY A 79 -2.96 4.63 9.06
C GLY A 79 -4.09 5.17 9.95
N ILE A 80 -3.85 5.25 11.27
CA ILE A 80 -4.81 5.82 12.22
C ILE A 80 -5.11 7.29 11.89
N VAL A 81 -4.11 8.07 11.50
CA VAL A 81 -4.34 9.47 11.06
C VAL A 81 -5.24 9.49 9.82
N CYS A 82 -5.00 8.64 8.81
CA CYS A 82 -5.87 8.54 7.63
C CYS A 82 -7.32 8.19 8.01
N PHE A 83 -7.51 7.21 8.90
CA PHE A 83 -8.84 6.86 9.41
C PHE A 83 -9.51 8.07 10.10
N LEU A 84 -8.84 8.74 11.03
CA LEU A 84 -9.41 9.87 11.78
C LEU A 84 -9.77 11.04 10.85
N VAL A 85 -8.94 11.36 9.87
CA VAL A 85 -9.20 12.43 8.89
C VAL A 85 -10.41 12.07 8.03
N THR A 86 -10.45 10.88 7.44
CA THR A 86 -11.56 10.46 6.56
C THR A 86 -12.86 10.27 7.33
N TRP A 87 -12.79 9.78 8.57
CA TRP A 87 -13.93 9.71 9.46
C TRP A 87 -14.48 11.10 9.80
N ALA A 88 -13.61 12.06 10.13
CA ALA A 88 -14.02 13.44 10.40
C ALA A 88 -14.67 14.09 9.17
N MET A 89 -14.11 13.89 7.97
CA MET A 89 -14.72 14.40 6.73
C MET A 89 -16.15 13.87 6.56
N ALA A 90 -16.37 12.57 6.77
CA ALA A 90 -17.71 11.98 6.69
C ALA A 90 -18.64 12.46 7.82
N ALA A 91 -18.12 12.61 9.04
CA ALA A 91 -18.90 13.06 10.20
C ALA A 91 -19.39 14.52 10.06
N PHE A 92 -18.58 15.39 9.44
CA PHE A 92 -18.94 16.78 9.17
C PHE A 92 -19.68 16.98 7.83
N GLY A 93 -20.03 15.91 7.12
CA GLY A 93 -20.75 15.98 5.84
C GLY A 93 -19.94 16.56 4.68
N LEU A 94 -18.60 16.56 4.79
CA LEU A 94 -17.69 17.01 3.74
C LEU A 94 -17.43 15.95 2.66
N ALA A 95 -17.76 14.69 2.96
CA ALA A 95 -17.63 13.56 2.05
C ALA A 95 -18.60 12.44 2.41
N ASP A 96 -18.88 11.53 1.48
CA ASP A 96 -19.70 10.35 1.72
C ASP A 96 -19.01 9.35 2.65
N ARG A 97 -19.79 8.51 3.34
CA ARG A 97 -19.27 7.50 4.26
C ARG A 97 -18.34 6.47 3.60
N GLY A 98 -18.46 6.27 2.28
CA GLY A 98 -17.56 5.41 1.52
C GLY A 98 -16.10 5.88 1.47
N VAL A 99 -15.84 7.14 1.78
CA VAL A 99 -14.47 7.71 1.88
C VAL A 99 -13.71 7.19 3.10
N ILE A 100 -14.40 6.70 4.15
CA ILE A 100 -13.76 6.30 5.41
C ILE A 100 -12.78 5.14 5.17
N ILE A 101 -11.53 5.34 5.56
CA ILE A 101 -10.48 4.31 5.48
C ILE A 101 -10.48 3.50 6.78
N TYR A 102 -11.31 2.45 6.84
CA TYR A 102 -11.39 1.60 8.04
C TYR A 102 -10.14 0.77 8.26
N PHE A 103 -9.60 0.19 7.20
CA PHE A 103 -8.41 -0.65 7.24
C PHE A 103 -7.65 -0.60 5.91
N GLY A 104 -6.90 0.49 5.69
CA GLY A 104 -6.13 0.73 4.47
C GLY A 104 -4.73 0.11 4.49
N VAL A 105 -3.97 0.35 3.42
CA VAL A 105 -2.64 -0.23 3.22
C VAL A 105 -1.67 0.10 4.36
N LEU A 106 -1.73 1.30 4.97
CA LEU A 106 -0.85 1.64 6.11
C LEU A 106 -1.20 0.83 7.37
N HIS A 107 -2.49 0.54 7.62
CA HIS A 107 -2.89 -0.33 8.73
C HIS A 107 -2.35 -1.74 8.51
N CYS A 108 -2.60 -2.31 7.33
CA CYS A 108 -2.13 -3.64 6.95
C CYS A 108 -0.60 -3.74 7.04
N LEU A 109 0.12 -2.81 6.42
CA LEU A 109 1.57 -2.79 6.40
C LEU A 109 2.17 -2.62 7.80
N GLY A 110 1.58 -1.72 8.62
CA GLY A 110 1.99 -1.52 10.01
C GLY A 110 1.89 -2.82 10.81
N ILE A 111 0.75 -3.52 10.71
CA ILE A 111 0.53 -4.80 11.39
C ILE A 111 1.45 -5.89 10.86
N CYS A 112 1.64 -6.00 9.53
CA CYS A 112 2.60 -6.96 8.96
C CYS A 112 4.02 -6.75 9.50
N MET A 113 4.45 -5.48 9.64
CA MET A 113 5.76 -5.16 10.24
C MET A 113 5.83 -5.49 11.74
N LEU A 114 4.74 -5.32 12.49
CA LEU A 114 4.65 -5.70 13.89
C LEU A 114 4.69 -7.22 14.09
N LEU A 115 4.11 -7.98 13.17
CA LEU A 115 4.12 -9.44 13.16
C LEU A 115 5.46 -10.03 12.66
N TRP A 116 6.24 -9.25 11.88
CA TRP A 116 7.49 -9.74 11.29
C TRP A 116 8.45 -10.43 12.26
N PRO A 117 8.69 -9.97 13.51
CA PRO A 117 9.57 -10.65 14.46
C PRO A 117 9.21 -12.12 14.73
N LEU A 118 7.95 -12.51 14.58
CA LEU A 118 7.50 -13.89 14.74
C LEU A 118 8.02 -14.80 13.61
N PHE A 119 8.23 -14.22 12.44
CA PHE A 119 8.58 -14.90 11.19
C PHE A 119 10.04 -14.70 10.77
N GLU A 120 10.74 -13.74 11.34
CA GLU A 120 12.09 -13.36 10.88
C GLU A 120 13.11 -14.51 10.94
N LYS A 121 12.93 -15.46 11.88
CA LYS A 121 13.81 -16.61 12.03
C LYS A 121 13.45 -17.80 11.13
N TRP A 122 12.27 -17.79 10.50
CA TRP A 122 11.82 -18.86 9.62
C TRP A 122 12.67 -18.92 8.36
N ASP A 123 12.82 -20.11 7.79
CA ASP A 123 13.49 -20.24 6.49
C ASP A 123 12.62 -19.68 5.35
N TRP A 124 13.22 -19.50 4.19
CA TRP A 124 12.51 -18.91 3.07
C TRP A 124 11.41 -19.82 2.51
N LYS A 125 11.56 -21.15 2.61
CA LYS A 125 10.55 -22.12 2.14
C LYS A 125 9.30 -22.06 3.00
N ALA A 126 9.47 -22.02 4.33
CA ALA A 126 8.36 -21.89 5.27
C ALA A 126 7.63 -20.56 5.10
N LEU A 127 8.37 -19.44 4.90
CA LEU A 127 7.77 -18.13 4.61
C LEU A 127 6.98 -18.14 3.30
N LEU A 128 7.55 -18.72 2.24
CA LEU A 128 6.89 -18.83 0.95
C LEU A 128 5.64 -19.72 1.04
N GLY A 129 5.74 -20.88 1.67
CA GLY A 129 4.63 -21.82 1.83
C GLY A 129 3.47 -21.21 2.61
N LEU A 130 3.76 -20.62 3.79
CA LEU A 130 2.74 -19.92 4.57
C LEU A 130 2.18 -18.71 3.79
N GLY A 131 3.05 -17.95 3.13
CA GLY A 131 2.64 -16.79 2.33
C GLY A 131 1.65 -17.17 1.22
N LEU A 132 1.92 -18.25 0.49
CA LEU A 132 1.02 -18.76 -0.56
C LEU A 132 -0.32 -19.22 0.01
N VAL A 133 -0.30 -19.97 1.15
CA VAL A 133 -1.53 -20.42 1.81
C VAL A 133 -2.39 -19.25 2.25
N LEU A 134 -1.80 -18.24 2.92
CA LEU A 134 -2.54 -17.06 3.39
C LEU A 134 -3.04 -16.21 2.21
N ALA A 135 -2.26 -16.08 1.13
CA ALA A 135 -2.68 -15.38 -0.06
C ALA A 135 -3.87 -16.09 -0.73
N ALA A 136 -3.77 -17.40 -0.95
CA ALA A 136 -4.86 -18.18 -1.54
C ALA A 136 -6.14 -18.15 -0.69
N LEU A 137 -5.99 -18.33 0.64
CA LEU A 137 -7.10 -18.24 1.58
C LEU A 137 -7.76 -16.86 1.54
N GLY A 138 -6.98 -15.79 1.55
CA GLY A 138 -7.51 -14.42 1.50
C GLY A 138 -8.24 -14.10 0.22
N VAL A 139 -7.71 -14.55 -0.93
CA VAL A 139 -8.40 -14.43 -2.22
C VAL A 139 -9.71 -15.21 -2.20
N TRP A 140 -9.70 -16.46 -1.72
CA TRP A 140 -10.91 -17.26 -1.61
C TRP A 140 -11.96 -16.60 -0.71
N LEU A 141 -11.56 -16.10 0.49
CA LEU A 141 -12.46 -15.41 1.42
C LEU A 141 -13.11 -14.18 0.77
N ARG A 142 -12.32 -13.38 0.05
CA ARG A 142 -12.80 -12.15 -0.60
C ARG A 142 -13.96 -12.39 -1.56
N TYR A 143 -13.93 -13.47 -2.32
CA TYR A 143 -14.94 -13.76 -3.34
C TYR A 143 -16.03 -14.73 -2.90
N SER A 144 -15.79 -15.53 -1.86
CA SER A 144 -16.67 -16.64 -1.47
C SER A 144 -17.44 -16.40 -0.18
N VAL A 145 -16.99 -15.48 0.70
CA VAL A 145 -17.57 -15.34 2.04
C VAL A 145 -18.05 -13.91 2.28
N ARG A 146 -19.27 -13.80 2.80
CA ARG A 146 -19.84 -12.57 3.34
C ARG A 146 -20.34 -12.84 4.76
N VAL A 147 -20.17 -11.86 5.64
CA VAL A 147 -20.56 -11.96 7.05
C VAL A 147 -21.42 -10.76 7.45
N ASP A 148 -22.29 -10.93 8.43
CA ASP A 148 -23.18 -9.86 8.89
C ASP A 148 -22.58 -9.00 10.02
N PHE A 149 -21.32 -9.25 10.37
CA PHE A 149 -20.67 -8.55 11.49
C PHE A 149 -19.32 -7.93 11.07
N PRO A 150 -19.03 -6.69 11.52
CA PRO A 150 -17.89 -5.92 11.00
C PRO A 150 -16.53 -6.24 11.65
N TRP A 151 -16.50 -7.03 12.73
CA TRP A 151 -15.27 -7.25 13.52
C TRP A 151 -14.14 -7.92 12.75
N LEU A 152 -14.46 -8.70 11.71
CA LEU A 152 -13.51 -9.44 10.91
C LEU A 152 -13.10 -8.71 9.60
N ILE A 153 -13.57 -7.49 9.39
CA ILE A 153 -13.14 -6.66 8.25
C ILE A 153 -11.61 -6.57 8.15
N PRO A 154 -10.85 -6.34 9.24
CA PRO A 154 -9.38 -6.31 9.15
C PRO A 154 -8.75 -7.62 8.69
N LEU A 155 -9.42 -8.75 8.84
CA LEU A 155 -8.95 -10.06 8.39
C LEU A 155 -9.33 -10.38 6.94
N GLY A 156 -10.30 -9.68 6.35
CA GLY A 156 -10.72 -9.91 4.97
C GLY A 156 -12.15 -10.41 4.81
N PHE A 157 -12.92 -10.51 5.88
CA PHE A 157 -14.35 -10.84 5.83
C PHE A 157 -15.17 -9.58 5.58
N LEU A 158 -15.87 -9.52 4.47
CA LEU A 158 -16.65 -8.36 4.06
C LEU A 158 -18.11 -8.50 4.45
N THR A 159 -18.72 -7.39 4.89
CA THR A 159 -20.18 -7.27 5.00
C THR A 159 -20.77 -6.88 3.63
N PRO A 160 -22.04 -7.20 3.36
CA PRO A 160 -22.69 -6.87 2.08
C PRO A 160 -22.67 -5.39 1.72
N THR A 161 -22.68 -4.50 2.73
CA THR A 161 -22.75 -3.04 2.56
C THR A 161 -21.41 -2.34 2.82
N PHE A 162 -20.31 -3.11 2.94
CA PHE A 162 -19.00 -2.52 3.25
C PHE A 162 -18.47 -1.70 2.07
N ALA A 163 -18.14 -0.43 2.34
CA ALA A 163 -17.47 0.47 1.42
C ALA A 163 -16.33 1.19 2.15
N SER A 164 -15.20 1.34 1.50
CA SER A 164 -14.02 2.03 2.00
C SER A 164 -13.16 2.47 0.81
N SER A 165 -12.64 3.68 0.84
CA SER A 165 -11.80 4.21 -0.25
C SER A 165 -10.41 3.57 -0.34
N ASP A 166 -9.93 3.01 0.77
CA ASP A 166 -8.68 2.25 0.83
C ASP A 166 -8.91 1.03 1.73
N TYR A 167 -8.85 -0.18 1.16
CA TYR A 167 -9.10 -1.41 1.90
C TYR A 167 -8.07 -2.49 1.56
N PHE A 168 -7.23 -2.79 2.54
CA PHE A 168 -6.17 -3.80 2.45
C PHE A 168 -6.20 -4.73 3.66
N PRO A 169 -7.09 -5.74 3.68
CA PRO A 169 -7.18 -6.68 4.79
C PRO A 169 -5.90 -7.50 4.97
N LEU A 170 -5.70 -8.06 6.17
CA LEU A 170 -4.55 -8.91 6.45
C LEU A 170 -4.48 -10.13 5.53
N LEU A 171 -5.62 -10.72 5.20
CA LEU A 171 -5.74 -11.77 4.19
C LEU A 171 -6.30 -11.15 2.89
N PRO A 172 -5.59 -11.22 1.77
CA PRO A 172 -4.38 -12.00 1.43
C PRO A 172 -3.03 -11.30 1.72
N HIS A 173 -3.01 -10.06 2.16
CA HIS A 173 -1.85 -9.15 2.10
C HIS A 173 -0.70 -9.53 3.03
N LEU A 174 -0.96 -10.14 4.20
CA LEU A 174 0.09 -10.75 5.02
C LEU A 174 0.80 -11.86 4.25
N GLY A 175 0.05 -12.62 3.44
CA GLY A 175 0.63 -13.63 2.56
C GLY A 175 1.64 -13.04 1.58
N PHE A 176 1.27 -11.97 0.88
CA PHE A 176 2.17 -11.24 -0.02
C PHE A 176 3.39 -10.66 0.69
N PHE A 177 3.21 -10.11 1.89
CA PHE A 177 4.32 -9.62 2.71
C PHE A 177 5.30 -10.74 3.08
N LEU A 178 4.82 -11.92 3.49
CA LEU A 178 5.68 -13.07 3.81
C LEU A 178 6.40 -13.63 2.57
N MET A 179 5.74 -13.67 1.40
CA MET A 179 6.38 -14.01 0.13
C MET A 179 7.51 -13.02 -0.19
N GLY A 180 7.30 -11.74 0.05
CA GLY A 180 8.35 -10.72 -0.01
C GLY A 180 9.50 -11.01 0.96
N GLY A 181 9.21 -11.44 2.18
CA GLY A 181 10.21 -11.88 3.15
C GLY A 181 11.03 -13.08 2.66
N ALA A 182 10.38 -14.07 2.03
CA ALA A 182 11.07 -15.20 1.39
C ALA A 182 12.01 -14.74 0.28
N LEU A 183 11.54 -13.84 -0.59
CA LEU A 183 12.33 -13.23 -1.65
C LEU A 183 13.54 -12.45 -1.09
N GLY A 184 13.38 -11.72 -0.01
CA GLY A 184 14.47 -11.00 0.65
C GLY A 184 15.56 -11.93 1.19
N LYS A 185 15.17 -13.08 1.75
CA LYS A 185 16.11 -14.09 2.28
C LYS A 185 16.85 -14.85 1.18
N THR A 186 16.31 -14.94 -0.02
CA THR A 186 16.95 -15.59 -1.17
C THR A 186 17.71 -14.59 -2.03
N ALA A 187 17.00 -13.62 -2.63
CA ALA A 187 17.57 -12.70 -3.60
C ALA A 187 18.55 -11.69 -2.98
N TYR A 188 18.36 -11.28 -1.73
CA TYR A 188 19.20 -10.28 -1.06
C TYR A 188 19.89 -10.80 0.20
N ARG A 189 20.22 -12.11 0.21
CA ARG A 189 20.93 -12.76 1.31
C ARG A 189 22.20 -12.02 1.72
N ASP A 190 22.98 -11.56 0.73
CA ASP A 190 24.25 -10.86 0.93
C ASP A 190 24.08 -9.38 1.26
N ARG A 191 22.84 -8.87 1.29
CA ARG A 191 22.50 -7.45 1.54
C ARG A 191 23.22 -6.48 0.59
N LYS A 192 23.45 -6.90 -0.64
CA LYS A 192 24.08 -6.11 -1.70
C LYS A 192 23.11 -5.84 -2.84
N SER A 193 23.35 -4.74 -3.56
CA SER A 193 22.64 -4.46 -4.81
C SER A 193 22.87 -5.57 -5.85
N ARG A 194 21.83 -5.91 -6.58
CA ARG A 194 21.89 -6.83 -7.72
C ARG A 194 22.41 -6.14 -8.99
N PHE A 195 22.42 -4.81 -8.98
CA PHE A 195 22.90 -3.99 -10.09
C PHE A 195 24.09 -3.13 -9.64
N PRO A 196 25.27 -3.74 -9.41
CA PRO A 196 26.43 -3.04 -8.85
C PRO A 196 27.02 -1.96 -9.78
N LYS A 197 26.70 -2.02 -11.07
CA LYS A 197 27.16 -1.05 -12.09
C LYS A 197 26.38 0.27 -12.05
N CYS A 198 25.16 0.28 -11.49
CA CYS A 198 24.35 1.47 -11.34
C CYS A 198 24.50 2.03 -9.91
N THR A 199 24.55 3.32 -9.78
CA THR A 199 24.67 3.99 -8.47
C THR A 199 23.33 4.45 -7.90
N GLY A 200 22.30 4.54 -8.77
CA GLY A 200 21.00 5.15 -8.44
C GLY A 200 21.08 6.67 -8.32
N GLU A 201 22.17 7.28 -8.85
CA GLU A 201 22.40 8.74 -8.85
C GLU A 201 21.99 9.39 -10.17
N GLU A 202 21.70 8.59 -11.19
CA GLU A 202 21.17 9.07 -12.46
C GLU A 202 19.85 9.84 -12.21
N PRO A 203 19.55 10.93 -12.94
CA PRO A 203 18.47 11.86 -12.61
C PRO A 203 17.11 11.18 -12.35
N VAL A 204 16.70 10.25 -13.22
CA VAL A 204 15.43 9.52 -13.09
C VAL A 204 15.48 8.54 -11.91
N LEU A 205 16.54 7.75 -11.82
CA LEU A 205 16.69 6.77 -10.72
C LEU A 205 16.86 7.46 -9.38
N GLY A 206 17.61 8.57 -9.33
CA GLY A 206 17.79 9.38 -8.13
C GLY A 206 16.46 9.96 -7.63
N PHE A 207 15.61 10.45 -8.54
CA PHE A 207 14.26 10.92 -8.21
C PHE A 207 13.39 9.80 -7.66
N LEU A 208 13.36 8.62 -8.32
CA LEU A 208 12.63 7.46 -7.83
C LEU A 208 13.13 7.01 -6.45
N CYS A 209 14.45 6.97 -6.23
CA CYS A 209 15.02 6.65 -4.93
C CYS A 209 14.60 7.67 -3.86
N LEU A 210 14.55 8.95 -4.19
CA LEU A 210 14.09 10.00 -3.28
C LEU A 210 12.63 9.80 -2.89
N CYS A 211 11.75 9.51 -3.86
CA CYS A 211 10.36 9.17 -3.61
C CYS A 211 10.23 7.94 -2.71
N GLY A 212 10.98 6.87 -3.00
CA GLY A 212 10.96 5.64 -2.20
C GLY A 212 11.44 5.82 -0.77
N ARG A 213 12.41 6.72 -0.54
CA ARG A 213 12.91 7.06 0.81
C ARG A 213 11.89 7.84 1.63
N ASN A 214 11.08 8.67 0.98
CA ASN A 214 10.05 9.50 1.60
C ASN A 214 8.64 8.92 1.44
N SER A 215 8.51 7.62 1.20
CA SER A 215 7.27 6.96 0.82
C SER A 215 6.10 7.22 1.79
N LEU A 216 6.34 7.26 3.10
CA LEU A 216 5.29 7.52 4.08
C LEU A 216 4.71 8.93 3.93
N TRP A 217 5.57 9.93 3.79
CA TRP A 217 5.12 11.32 3.64
C TRP A 217 4.38 11.56 2.32
N ILE A 218 4.90 11.00 1.22
CA ILE A 218 4.23 11.09 -0.07
C ILE A 218 2.87 10.40 0.00
N TYR A 219 2.80 9.21 0.63
CA TYR A 219 1.54 8.50 0.83
C TYR A 219 0.53 9.33 1.65
N LEU A 220 0.95 9.96 2.73
CA LEU A 220 0.04 10.75 3.58
C LEU A 220 -0.43 12.05 2.91
N LEU A 221 0.41 12.67 2.08
CA LEU A 221 0.16 14.00 1.52
C LEU A 221 -0.42 13.99 0.12
N HIS A 222 -0.32 12.86 -0.64
CA HIS A 222 -0.73 12.85 -2.04
C HIS A 222 -2.21 13.23 -2.23
N GLN A 223 -3.11 12.59 -1.48
CA GLN A 223 -4.54 12.81 -1.64
C GLN A 223 -4.99 14.23 -1.20
N PRO A 224 -4.58 14.77 -0.03
CA PRO A 224 -4.83 16.17 0.29
C PRO A 224 -4.32 17.16 -0.76
N VAL A 225 -3.14 16.90 -1.34
CA VAL A 225 -2.57 17.77 -2.37
C VAL A 225 -3.35 17.66 -3.68
N LEU A 226 -3.64 16.43 -4.15
CA LEU A 226 -4.41 16.21 -5.38
C LEU A 226 -5.81 16.83 -5.26
N SER A 227 -6.55 16.51 -4.21
CA SER A 227 -7.90 17.04 -3.99
C SER A 227 -7.90 18.56 -3.85
N GLY A 228 -6.90 19.13 -3.18
CA GLY A 228 -6.76 20.59 -3.06
C GLY A 228 -6.53 21.28 -4.39
N ILE A 229 -5.64 20.74 -5.25
CA ILE A 229 -5.39 21.27 -6.60
C ILE A 229 -6.65 21.15 -7.45
N LEU A 230 -7.29 19.99 -7.48
CA LEU A 230 -8.48 19.76 -8.29
C LEU A 230 -9.67 20.59 -7.84
N TRP A 231 -9.83 20.80 -6.53
CA TRP A 231 -10.87 21.69 -6.00
C TRP A 231 -10.68 23.15 -6.47
N ILE A 232 -9.44 23.66 -6.46
CA ILE A 232 -9.12 24.99 -6.97
C ILE A 232 -9.45 25.08 -8.48
N LEU A 233 -9.07 24.05 -9.26
CA LEU A 233 -9.36 24.01 -10.69
C LEU A 233 -10.87 23.97 -10.96
N ASP A 234 -11.63 23.16 -10.23
CA ASP A 234 -13.09 23.08 -10.34
C ASP A 234 -13.76 24.43 -10.04
N PHE A 235 -13.29 25.11 -9.01
CA PHE A 235 -13.76 26.45 -8.64
C PHE A 235 -13.49 27.51 -9.73
N LEU A 236 -12.34 27.40 -10.42
CA LEU A 236 -11.98 28.34 -11.49
C LEU A 236 -12.75 28.08 -12.81
N VAL A 237 -13.03 26.79 -13.09
CA VAL A 237 -13.74 26.40 -14.33
C VAL A 237 -15.25 26.66 -14.25
N LYS A 238 -15.85 26.56 -13.06
CA LYS A 238 -17.29 26.78 -12.83
C LYS A 238 -17.68 28.26 -12.64
N ARG A 239 -16.70 29.16 -12.67
CA ARG A 239 -16.91 30.60 -12.70
C ARG A 239 -16.94 31.12 -14.13
#